data_432e38620a9922f2393c85edd764ea42
#
_entry.id   432e38620a9922f2393c85edd764ea42
#
_cell.length_a   1.000
_cell.length_b   1.000
_cell.length_c   1.000
_cell.angle_alpha   90.00
_cell.angle_beta   90.00
_cell.angle_gamma   90.00
#
_symmetry.space_group_name_H-M   'P 1'
#
loop_
_entity.id
_entity.type
_entity.pdbx_description
1 polymer ?
#
loop_
_entity_poly.entity_id
_entity_poly.type
_entity_poly.pdbx_seq_one_letter_code
_entity_poly.pdbx_strand_id
1 'polypeptide(L)'
;MQFERPHHQRIAHVLQALNGDTLRQHGCLFGGGTCIALRYGEYRESVVIDFLVSDAAGYRELRQLLTGPHGLAAITHAHAQPLEALREIRADQYGIRTQVQMDGQPIKLEIVREARIALEPPVADDTVCGVSTLTRLDLATSKLLANSDRQADDGVFSRDVIDLAMMGLPLPALRAALAKAAEAYGPSVARDLGKAIDRLQTRTGWLERCMQA
;
A
#
# COMPACT_ATOMS: atom_id res chain seq x y z
N MET A 1 -10.43 -6.48 14.57
CA MET A 1 -9.45 -5.41 14.81
C MET A 1 -10.23 -4.10 14.80
N GLN A 2 -10.13 -3.29 15.84
CA GLN A 2 -10.85 -2.02 15.97
C GLN A 2 -9.84 -0.89 15.82
N PHE A 3 -10.05 0.02 14.87
CA PHE A 3 -9.19 1.17 14.62
C PHE A 3 -9.73 2.40 15.34
N GLU A 4 -8.85 3.32 15.74
CA GLU A 4 -9.22 4.52 16.49
C GLU A 4 -9.57 5.68 15.57
N ARG A 5 -8.84 5.82 14.44
CA ARG A 5 -9.05 6.94 13.51
C ARG A 5 -10.31 6.73 12.66
N PRO A 6 -11.24 7.70 12.59
CA PRO A 6 -12.48 7.54 11.81
C PRO A 6 -12.25 7.18 10.35
N HIS A 7 -11.19 7.72 9.72
CA HIS A 7 -10.87 7.39 8.34
C HIS A 7 -10.38 5.95 8.18
N HIS A 8 -9.59 5.45 9.12
CA HIS A 8 -9.14 4.05 9.13
C HIS A 8 -10.28 3.07 9.41
N GLN A 9 -11.28 3.45 10.20
CA GLN A 9 -12.51 2.66 10.39
C GLN A 9 -13.26 2.49 9.06
N ARG A 10 -13.42 3.57 8.27
CA ARG A 10 -14.03 3.49 6.94
C ARG A 10 -13.21 2.63 5.98
N ILE A 11 -11.89 2.76 5.99
CA ILE A 11 -11.00 1.89 5.20
C ILE A 11 -11.21 0.43 5.60
N ALA A 12 -11.28 0.13 6.89
CA ALA A 12 -11.54 -1.23 7.38
C ALA A 12 -12.87 -1.78 6.86
N HIS A 13 -13.95 -0.98 6.85
CA HIS A 13 -15.24 -1.38 6.27
C HIS A 13 -15.13 -1.69 4.77
N VAL A 14 -14.40 -0.87 4.01
CA VAL A 14 -14.16 -1.14 2.59
C VAL A 14 -13.37 -2.45 2.42
N LEU A 15 -12.29 -2.65 3.18
CA LEU A 15 -11.47 -3.88 3.10
C LEU A 15 -12.29 -5.13 3.45
N GLN A 16 -13.15 -5.06 4.48
CA GLN A 16 -14.05 -6.15 4.88
C GLN A 16 -15.12 -6.48 3.83
N ALA A 17 -15.53 -5.50 3.03
CA ALA A 17 -16.46 -5.74 1.93
C ALA A 17 -15.80 -6.43 0.73
N LEU A 18 -14.48 -6.28 0.57
CA LEU A 18 -13.75 -6.89 -0.53
C LEU A 18 -13.60 -8.41 -0.33
N ASN A 19 -13.67 -9.16 -1.43
CA ASN A 19 -13.43 -10.60 -1.45
C ASN A 19 -11.92 -10.87 -1.46
N GLY A 20 -11.34 -11.07 -0.26
CA GLY A 20 -9.92 -11.31 -0.07
C GLY A 20 -9.40 -12.55 -0.81
N ASP A 21 -10.21 -13.61 -0.96
CA ASP A 21 -9.84 -14.83 -1.70
C ASP A 21 -9.71 -14.54 -3.19
N THR A 22 -10.68 -13.83 -3.77
CA THR A 22 -10.61 -13.39 -5.17
C THR A 22 -9.37 -12.53 -5.41
N LEU A 23 -9.11 -11.55 -4.56
CA LEU A 23 -7.92 -10.70 -4.68
C LEU A 23 -6.63 -11.54 -4.60
N ARG A 24 -6.53 -12.45 -3.62
CA ARG A 24 -5.36 -13.31 -3.43
C ARG A 24 -5.13 -14.27 -4.60
N GLN A 25 -6.16 -14.83 -5.19
CA GLN A 25 -6.07 -15.69 -6.38
C GLN A 25 -5.41 -15.00 -7.57
N HIS A 26 -5.54 -13.68 -7.67
CA HIS A 26 -4.91 -12.87 -8.70
C HIS A 26 -3.58 -12.23 -8.23
N GLY A 27 -3.04 -12.65 -7.10
CA GLY A 27 -1.82 -12.06 -6.53
C GLY A 27 -1.96 -10.59 -6.11
N CYS A 28 -3.18 -10.13 -5.85
CA CYS A 28 -3.50 -8.77 -5.47
C CYS A 28 -3.41 -8.61 -3.95
N LEU A 29 -2.37 -7.93 -3.48
CA LEU A 29 -2.02 -7.85 -2.07
C LEU A 29 -2.11 -6.40 -1.58
N PHE A 30 -2.75 -6.21 -0.42
CA PHE A 30 -2.87 -4.90 0.22
C PHE A 30 -1.51 -4.42 0.73
N GLY A 31 -1.12 -3.21 0.35
CA GLY A 31 0.19 -2.64 0.65
C GLY A 31 0.12 -1.15 0.92
N GLY A 32 1.20 -0.46 0.59
CA GLY A 32 1.28 0.99 0.75
C GLY A 32 1.32 1.48 2.20
N GLY A 33 1.23 2.78 2.37
CA GLY A 33 1.31 3.43 3.68
C GLY A 33 0.15 3.11 4.59
N THR A 34 -1.05 2.92 4.04
CA THR A 34 -2.24 2.58 4.82
C THR A 34 -2.11 1.18 5.43
N CYS A 35 -1.64 0.21 4.68
CA CYS A 35 -1.39 -1.13 5.22
C CYS A 35 -0.42 -1.08 6.40
N ILE A 36 0.67 -0.31 6.29
CA ILE A 36 1.64 -0.15 7.37
C ILE A 36 1.00 0.57 8.57
N ALA A 37 0.31 1.69 8.36
CA ALA A 37 -0.35 2.41 9.45
C ALA A 37 -1.33 1.52 10.22
N LEU A 38 -2.15 0.73 9.54
CA LEU A 38 -3.12 -0.18 10.17
C LEU A 38 -2.45 -1.34 10.92
N ARG A 39 -1.31 -1.84 10.44
CA ARG A 39 -0.58 -2.95 11.08
C ARG A 39 0.30 -2.51 12.25
N TYR A 40 0.74 -1.26 12.27
CA TYR A 40 1.76 -0.76 13.22
C TYR A 40 1.25 0.38 14.10
N GLY A 41 -0.03 0.36 14.50
CA GLY A 41 -0.55 1.18 15.58
C GLY A 41 -1.05 2.57 15.18
N GLU A 42 -1.49 2.75 13.94
CA GLU A 42 -2.13 3.99 13.44
C GLU A 42 -1.33 5.28 13.74
N TYR A 43 0.00 5.18 13.73
CA TYR A 43 0.93 6.28 14.07
C TYR A 43 0.74 7.55 13.23
N ARG A 44 0.12 7.46 12.06
CA ARG A 44 -0.31 8.58 11.21
C ARG A 44 -1.63 8.27 10.51
N GLU A 45 -2.32 9.27 10.04
CA GLU A 45 -3.44 9.06 9.13
C GLU A 45 -2.94 8.64 7.74
N SER A 46 -3.64 7.72 7.11
CA SER A 46 -3.39 7.29 5.74
C SER A 46 -4.73 7.05 5.05
N VAL A 47 -4.87 7.58 3.83
CA VAL A 47 -6.20 7.83 3.24
C VAL A 47 -6.47 7.07 1.94
N VAL A 48 -5.49 6.30 1.45
CA VAL A 48 -5.59 5.58 0.19
C VAL A 48 -5.54 4.07 0.45
N ILE A 49 -6.36 3.31 -0.23
CA ILE A 49 -6.25 1.84 -0.26
C ILE A 49 -5.42 1.47 -1.47
N ASP A 50 -4.18 0.99 -1.23
CA ASP A 50 -3.25 0.57 -2.26
C ASP A 50 -3.09 -0.95 -2.26
N PHE A 51 -3.40 -1.58 -3.39
CA PHE A 51 -3.05 -2.97 -3.67
C PHE A 51 -1.91 -3.02 -4.69
N LEU A 52 -1.09 -4.07 -4.59
CA LEU A 52 -0.01 -4.33 -5.54
C LEU A 52 -0.17 -5.72 -6.15
N VAL A 53 0.16 -5.84 -7.43
CA VAL A 53 0.17 -7.10 -8.19
C VAL A 53 1.44 -7.16 -9.01
N SER A 54 2.30 -8.16 -8.76
CA SER A 54 3.51 -8.35 -9.56
C SER A 54 3.29 -9.33 -10.72
N ASP A 55 2.33 -10.25 -10.62
CA ASP A 55 1.99 -11.16 -11.70
C ASP A 55 1.23 -10.46 -12.82
N ALA A 56 1.77 -10.53 -14.04
CA ALA A 56 1.17 -9.88 -15.21
C ALA A 56 -0.15 -10.53 -15.65
N ALA A 57 -0.31 -11.83 -15.42
CA ALA A 57 -1.54 -12.55 -15.77
C ALA A 57 -2.67 -12.17 -14.79
N GLY A 58 -2.40 -12.25 -13.49
CA GLY A 58 -3.33 -11.83 -12.44
C GLY A 58 -3.75 -10.37 -12.58
N TYR A 59 -2.82 -9.47 -12.91
CA TYR A 59 -3.16 -8.07 -13.19
C TYR A 59 -4.09 -7.92 -14.39
N ARG A 60 -3.85 -8.65 -15.49
CA ARG A 60 -4.70 -8.60 -16.69
C ARG A 60 -6.11 -9.11 -16.39
N GLU A 61 -6.24 -10.19 -15.64
CA GLU A 61 -7.52 -10.76 -15.23
C GLU A 61 -8.29 -9.80 -14.33
N LEU A 62 -7.67 -9.22 -13.30
CA LEU A 62 -8.29 -8.19 -12.47
C LEU A 62 -8.75 -6.98 -13.27
N ARG A 63 -7.95 -6.54 -14.24
CA ARG A 63 -8.33 -5.45 -15.12
C ARG A 63 -9.60 -5.80 -15.92
N GLN A 64 -9.70 -7.02 -16.46
CA GLN A 64 -10.89 -7.47 -17.19
C GLN A 64 -12.12 -7.56 -16.28
N LEU A 65 -11.97 -8.10 -15.07
CA LEU A 65 -13.04 -8.17 -14.08
C LEU A 65 -13.57 -6.78 -13.71
N LEU A 66 -12.68 -5.86 -13.38
CA LEU A 66 -13.04 -4.53 -12.90
C LEU A 66 -13.56 -3.59 -13.99
N THR A 67 -13.10 -3.74 -15.23
CA THR A 67 -13.63 -2.97 -16.37
C THR A 67 -14.83 -3.66 -17.06
N GLY A 68 -15.20 -4.85 -16.59
CA GLY A 68 -16.37 -5.58 -17.05
C GLY A 68 -17.69 -5.07 -16.44
N PRO A 69 -18.81 -5.73 -16.77
CA PRO A 69 -20.15 -5.25 -16.41
C PRO A 69 -20.43 -5.22 -14.89
N HIS A 70 -19.68 -5.98 -14.11
CA HIS A 70 -19.85 -6.05 -12.65
C HIS A 70 -19.01 -5.01 -11.88
N GLY A 71 -17.99 -4.43 -12.50
CA GLY A 71 -17.15 -3.43 -11.85
C GLY A 71 -16.61 -3.89 -10.50
N LEU A 72 -16.76 -3.07 -9.46
CA LEU A 72 -16.34 -3.40 -8.09
C LEU A 72 -17.04 -4.62 -7.50
N ALA A 73 -18.26 -4.93 -7.92
CA ALA A 73 -18.99 -6.12 -7.43
C ALA A 73 -18.25 -7.42 -7.75
N ALA A 74 -17.40 -7.45 -8.81
CA ALA A 74 -16.59 -8.61 -9.16
C ALA A 74 -15.55 -8.99 -8.10
N ILE A 75 -15.15 -8.05 -7.26
CA ILE A 75 -14.16 -8.24 -6.18
C ILE A 75 -14.75 -7.98 -4.78
N THR A 76 -16.07 -7.95 -4.65
CA THR A 76 -16.78 -7.71 -3.40
C THR A 76 -17.51 -8.98 -2.98
N HIS A 77 -17.63 -9.23 -1.68
CA HIS A 77 -18.45 -10.34 -1.17
C HIS A 77 -19.93 -10.16 -1.54
N ALA A 78 -20.59 -11.20 -1.99
CA ALA A 78 -22.00 -11.16 -2.41
C ALA A 78 -22.97 -10.71 -1.29
N HIS A 79 -22.59 -10.92 -0.03
CA HIS A 79 -23.39 -10.56 1.16
C HIS A 79 -22.95 -9.23 1.79
N ALA A 80 -21.89 -8.61 1.28
CA ALA A 80 -21.44 -7.32 1.79
C ALA A 80 -22.30 -6.16 1.23
N GLN A 81 -22.27 -5.04 1.93
CA GLN A 81 -22.84 -3.81 1.39
C GLN A 81 -22.11 -3.46 0.08
N PRO A 82 -22.84 -3.21 -1.02
CA PRO A 82 -22.22 -2.83 -2.28
C PRO A 82 -21.31 -1.61 -2.13
N LEU A 83 -20.09 -1.72 -2.67
CA LEU A 83 -19.20 -0.57 -2.75
C LEU A 83 -19.62 0.32 -3.93
N GLU A 84 -20.05 1.53 -3.62
CA GLU A 84 -20.42 2.51 -4.63
C GLU A 84 -19.18 3.18 -5.20
N ALA A 85 -18.98 3.05 -6.51
CA ALA A 85 -17.93 3.76 -7.22
C ALA A 85 -18.36 5.22 -7.48
N LEU A 86 -17.66 6.17 -6.90
CA LEU A 86 -17.88 7.62 -7.14
C LEU A 86 -17.32 8.08 -8.47
N ARG A 87 -16.43 7.32 -9.06
CA ARG A 87 -15.79 7.59 -10.35
C ARG A 87 -15.67 6.32 -11.15
N GLU A 88 -15.75 6.48 -12.47
CA GLU A 88 -15.44 5.41 -13.41
C GLU A 88 -14.10 4.75 -13.10
N ILE A 89 -14.06 3.42 -13.21
CA ILE A 89 -12.84 2.65 -13.01
C ILE A 89 -11.92 2.91 -14.21
N ARG A 90 -10.80 3.55 -13.95
CA ARG A 90 -9.75 3.77 -14.94
C ARG A 90 -8.69 2.71 -14.81
N ALA A 91 -8.39 2.02 -15.91
CA ALA A 91 -7.42 0.94 -15.94
C ALA A 91 -6.50 1.05 -17.15
N ASP A 92 -5.19 1.09 -16.90
CA ASP A 92 -4.15 1.12 -17.92
C ASP A 92 -3.13 -0.02 -17.70
N GLN A 93 -1.95 0.05 -18.29
CA GLN A 93 -0.89 -0.94 -18.10
C GLN A 93 -0.15 -0.80 -16.74
N TYR A 94 -0.34 0.28 -16.02
CA TYR A 94 0.35 0.61 -14.78
C TYR A 94 -0.52 0.41 -13.55
N GLY A 95 -1.84 0.48 -13.69
CA GLY A 95 -2.72 0.34 -12.54
C GLY A 95 -4.20 0.51 -12.87
N ILE A 96 -5.02 0.17 -11.87
CA ILE A 96 -6.47 0.33 -11.87
C ILE A 96 -6.79 1.31 -10.74
N ARG A 97 -7.61 2.33 -11.02
CA ARG A 97 -7.88 3.42 -10.09
C ARG A 97 -9.35 3.77 -10.08
N THR A 98 -9.90 3.93 -8.89
CA THR A 98 -11.26 4.45 -8.68
C THR A 98 -11.36 5.15 -7.32
N GLN A 99 -12.54 5.67 -7.01
CA GLN A 99 -12.90 6.13 -5.68
C GLN A 99 -14.18 5.44 -5.25
N VAL A 100 -14.19 4.94 -4.02
CA VAL A 100 -15.38 4.36 -3.40
C VAL A 100 -15.91 5.30 -2.34
N GLN A 101 -17.25 5.28 -2.13
CA GLN A 101 -17.87 6.02 -1.06
C GLN A 101 -18.07 5.12 0.15
N MET A 102 -17.68 5.63 1.33
CA MET A 102 -17.96 4.98 2.60
C MET A 102 -18.35 6.06 3.62
N ASP A 103 -19.54 5.93 4.21
CA ASP A 103 -20.10 6.91 5.16
C ASP A 103 -20.04 8.36 4.65
N GLY A 104 -20.39 8.57 3.38
CA GLY A 104 -20.37 9.89 2.74
C GLY A 104 -18.99 10.45 2.41
N GLN A 105 -17.91 9.69 2.66
CA GLN A 105 -16.53 10.13 2.39
C GLN A 105 -15.92 9.34 1.23
N PRO A 106 -15.21 10.02 0.31
CA PRO A 106 -14.52 9.37 -0.78
C PRO A 106 -13.23 8.71 -0.27
N ILE A 107 -13.01 7.46 -0.65
CA ILE A 107 -11.78 6.71 -0.41
C ILE A 107 -11.19 6.30 -1.75
N LYS A 108 -9.96 6.70 -2.01
CA LYS A 108 -9.22 6.29 -3.21
C LYS A 108 -8.81 4.82 -3.09
N LEU A 109 -9.10 4.04 -4.12
CA LEU A 109 -8.69 2.65 -4.25
C LEU A 109 -7.85 2.49 -5.50
N GLU A 110 -6.64 2.00 -5.33
CA GLU A 110 -5.68 1.76 -6.40
C GLU A 110 -5.18 0.31 -6.37
N ILE A 111 -5.06 -0.31 -7.53
CA ILE A 111 -4.34 -1.56 -7.74
C ILE A 111 -3.19 -1.26 -8.67
N VAL A 112 -1.98 -1.25 -8.14
CA VAL A 112 -0.76 -0.89 -8.87
C VAL A 112 -0.10 -2.15 -9.41
N ARG A 113 0.26 -2.14 -10.69
CA ARG A 113 1.12 -3.19 -11.24
C ARG A 113 2.56 -2.96 -10.79
N GLU A 114 3.03 -3.79 -9.86
CA GLU A 114 4.42 -3.78 -9.42
C GLU A 114 5.27 -4.61 -10.40
N ALA A 115 6.04 -3.93 -11.24
CA ALA A 115 6.85 -4.58 -12.27
C ALA A 115 8.35 -4.62 -11.91
N ARG A 116 8.76 -3.96 -10.83
CA ARG A 116 10.17 -3.82 -10.43
C ARG A 116 10.66 -4.99 -9.60
N ILE A 117 9.77 -5.60 -8.82
CA ILE A 117 10.07 -6.72 -7.91
C ILE A 117 8.98 -7.79 -7.99
N ALA A 118 9.36 -9.04 -7.77
CA ALA A 118 8.40 -10.11 -7.52
C ALA A 118 7.90 -10.03 -6.07
N LEU A 119 6.58 -10.10 -5.88
CA LEU A 119 5.97 -10.12 -4.55
C LEU A 119 5.93 -11.57 -4.03
N GLU A 120 6.27 -11.74 -2.76
CA GLU A 120 6.22 -13.05 -2.11
C GLU A 120 4.78 -13.45 -1.75
N PRO A 121 4.46 -14.74 -1.79
CA PRO A 121 3.18 -15.22 -1.30
C PRO A 121 3.01 -14.84 0.19
N PRO A 122 1.85 -14.26 0.58
CA PRO A 122 1.58 -13.91 1.97
C PRO A 122 1.41 -15.17 2.83
N VAL A 123 1.86 -15.12 4.07
CA VAL A 123 1.58 -16.13 5.08
C VAL A 123 0.28 -15.83 5.83
N ALA A 124 -0.16 -16.74 6.70
CA ALA A 124 -1.45 -16.61 7.40
C ALA A 124 -1.61 -15.29 8.19
N ASP A 125 -0.52 -14.79 8.78
CA ASP A 125 -0.52 -13.56 9.57
C ASP A 125 -0.46 -12.28 8.70
N ASP A 126 -0.22 -12.43 7.39
CA ASP A 126 -0.21 -11.30 6.47
C ASP A 126 -1.63 -10.98 6.00
N THR A 127 -2.48 -10.57 6.95
CA THR A 127 -3.87 -10.19 6.69
C THR A 127 -4.27 -8.96 7.50
N VAL A 128 -5.15 -8.14 6.91
CA VAL A 128 -5.83 -7.01 7.56
C VAL A 128 -7.27 -6.98 7.07
N CYS A 129 -8.23 -7.00 7.98
CA CYS A 129 -9.67 -6.91 7.66
C CYS A 129 -10.14 -7.90 6.57
N GLY A 130 -9.60 -9.13 6.55
CA GLY A 130 -10.00 -10.17 5.61
C GLY A 130 -9.29 -10.16 4.26
N VAL A 131 -8.44 -9.18 3.99
CA VAL A 131 -7.61 -9.16 2.77
C VAL A 131 -6.16 -9.50 3.07
N SER A 132 -5.50 -10.23 2.16
CA SER A 132 -4.08 -10.54 2.25
C SER A 132 -3.23 -9.28 2.02
N THR A 133 -2.20 -9.10 2.85
CA THR A 133 -1.24 -7.99 2.71
C THR A 133 0.05 -8.46 2.05
N LEU A 134 0.84 -7.51 1.61
CA LEU A 134 2.25 -7.77 1.34
C LEU A 134 2.93 -8.37 2.58
N THR A 135 3.92 -9.23 2.36
CA THR A 135 4.82 -9.69 3.42
C THR A 135 5.56 -8.51 4.05
N ARG A 136 6.07 -8.70 5.27
CA ARG A 136 6.87 -7.66 5.93
C ARG A 136 8.09 -7.27 5.09
N LEU A 137 8.69 -8.22 4.39
CA LEU A 137 9.79 -7.97 3.47
C LEU A 137 9.35 -7.07 2.31
N ASP A 138 8.23 -7.39 1.66
CA ASP A 138 7.76 -6.65 0.49
C ASP A 138 7.21 -5.27 0.84
N LEU A 139 6.59 -5.12 2.01
CA LEU A 139 6.22 -3.79 2.54
C LEU A 139 7.46 -2.90 2.67
N ALA A 140 8.52 -3.42 3.29
CA ALA A 140 9.76 -2.68 3.46
C ALA A 140 10.44 -2.37 2.12
N THR A 141 10.52 -3.37 1.23
CA THR A 141 11.09 -3.21 -0.12
C THR A 141 10.35 -2.15 -0.92
N SER A 142 9.02 -2.18 -0.92
CA SER A 142 8.19 -1.17 -1.59
C SER A 142 8.43 0.24 -1.05
N LYS A 143 8.64 0.37 0.26
CA LYS A 143 8.94 1.67 0.89
C LYS A 143 10.35 2.17 0.55
N LEU A 144 11.31 1.29 0.44
CA LEU A 144 12.67 1.64 -0.01
C LEU A 144 12.67 2.13 -1.46
N LEU A 145 11.94 1.47 -2.36
CA LEU A 145 11.78 1.90 -3.75
C LEU A 145 11.05 3.25 -3.84
N ALA A 146 9.93 3.41 -3.12
CA ALA A 146 9.20 4.67 -3.09
C ALA A 146 10.04 5.82 -2.51
N ASN A 147 10.86 5.55 -1.48
CA ASN A 147 11.80 6.54 -0.95
C ASN A 147 12.84 6.95 -2.00
N SER A 148 13.40 6.00 -2.76
CA SER A 148 14.35 6.35 -3.84
C SER A 148 13.70 7.23 -4.91
N ASP A 149 12.43 6.99 -5.25
CA ASP A 149 11.71 7.77 -6.25
C ASP A 149 11.45 9.21 -5.81
N ARG A 150 11.22 9.46 -4.50
CA ARG A 150 10.65 10.74 -4.04
C ARG A 150 11.21 11.28 -2.71
N GLN A 151 12.36 10.80 -2.23
CA GLN A 151 12.94 11.26 -0.97
C GLN A 151 13.28 12.76 -0.96
N ALA A 152 13.49 13.38 -2.12
CA ALA A 152 13.76 14.81 -2.26
C ALA A 152 12.50 15.67 -2.30
N ASP A 153 11.32 15.10 -2.46
CA ASP A 153 10.05 15.81 -2.54
C ASP A 153 9.53 16.17 -1.15
N ASP A 154 9.49 17.47 -0.84
CA ASP A 154 8.95 17.99 0.42
C ASP A 154 7.44 17.69 0.58
N GLY A 155 6.70 17.60 -0.51
CA GLY A 155 5.27 17.29 -0.50
C GLY A 155 4.93 15.88 -0.03
N VAL A 156 5.91 14.98 0.00
CA VAL A 156 5.76 13.62 0.52
C VAL A 156 5.96 13.54 2.04
N PHE A 157 6.53 14.59 2.67
CA PHE A 157 6.76 14.66 4.12
C PHE A 157 7.55 13.47 4.66
N SER A 158 8.53 12.98 3.92
CA SER A 158 9.39 11.82 4.29
C SER A 158 8.60 10.57 4.72
N ARG A 159 7.35 10.42 4.28
CA ARG A 159 6.43 9.34 4.74
C ARG A 159 7.02 7.95 4.55
N ASP A 160 7.79 7.72 3.48
CA ASP A 160 8.30 6.38 3.19
C ASP A 160 9.36 5.93 4.19
N VAL A 161 10.27 6.82 4.60
CA VAL A 161 11.26 6.48 5.64
C VAL A 161 10.62 6.44 7.03
N ILE A 162 9.59 7.24 7.30
CA ILE A 162 8.82 7.17 8.55
C ILE A 162 8.06 5.85 8.62
N ASP A 163 7.34 5.46 7.57
CA ASP A 163 6.64 4.18 7.49
C ASP A 163 7.61 3.01 7.74
N LEU A 164 8.80 3.06 7.11
CA LEU A 164 9.83 2.04 7.30
C LEU A 164 10.35 1.99 8.76
N ALA A 165 10.55 3.14 9.39
CA ALA A 165 10.96 3.23 10.79
C ALA A 165 9.91 2.65 11.74
N MET A 166 8.63 2.95 11.50
CA MET A 166 7.52 2.46 12.32
C MET A 166 7.29 0.95 12.21
N MET A 167 7.76 0.32 11.13
CA MET A 167 7.76 -1.15 11.03
C MET A 167 8.71 -1.83 12.04
N GLY A 168 9.64 -1.10 12.65
CA GLY A 168 10.56 -1.63 13.67
C GLY A 168 11.35 -2.86 13.20
N LEU A 169 11.90 -2.82 11.97
CA LEU A 169 12.59 -3.94 11.37
C LEU A 169 13.92 -4.22 12.10
N PRO A 170 14.22 -5.46 12.46
CA PRO A 170 15.56 -5.81 12.87
C PRO A 170 16.54 -5.66 11.68
N LEU A 171 17.79 -5.33 11.98
CA LEU A 171 18.80 -5.04 10.96
C LEU A 171 18.94 -6.11 9.86
N PRO A 172 18.87 -7.43 10.15
CA PRO A 172 18.90 -8.45 9.10
C PRO A 172 17.72 -8.33 8.12
N ALA A 173 16.50 -8.04 8.62
CA ALA A 173 15.32 -7.87 7.78
C ALA A 173 15.40 -6.61 6.92
N LEU A 174 15.91 -5.50 7.47
CA LEU A 174 16.15 -4.28 6.70
C LEU A 174 17.21 -4.51 5.59
N ARG A 175 18.28 -5.26 5.90
CA ARG A 175 19.29 -5.64 4.89
C ARG A 175 18.70 -6.51 3.77
N ALA A 176 17.83 -7.47 4.11
CA ALA A 176 17.15 -8.28 3.11
C ALA A 176 16.23 -7.42 2.20
N ALA A 177 15.49 -6.47 2.78
CA ALA A 177 14.66 -5.54 2.00
C ALA A 177 15.50 -4.62 1.11
N LEU A 178 16.64 -4.11 1.61
CA LEU A 178 17.58 -3.33 0.80
C LEU A 178 18.16 -4.14 -0.35
N ALA A 179 18.53 -5.40 -0.10
CA ALA A 179 19.05 -6.30 -1.15
C ALA A 179 18.00 -6.51 -2.25
N LYS A 180 16.75 -6.83 -1.87
CA LYS A 180 15.64 -7.00 -2.82
C LYS A 180 15.32 -5.72 -3.59
N ALA A 181 15.32 -4.55 -2.94
CA ALA A 181 15.12 -3.27 -3.61
C ALA A 181 16.29 -2.92 -4.56
N ALA A 182 17.51 -3.31 -4.21
CA ALA A 182 18.69 -3.09 -5.05
C ALA A 182 18.69 -3.93 -6.35
N GLU A 183 17.92 -5.02 -6.41
CA GLU A 183 17.73 -5.75 -7.68
C GLU A 183 17.04 -4.87 -8.73
N ALA A 184 16.17 -3.96 -8.32
CA ALA A 184 15.47 -3.03 -9.21
C ALA A 184 16.26 -1.74 -9.49
N TYR A 185 16.82 -1.10 -8.45
CA TYR A 185 17.39 0.26 -8.54
C TYR A 185 18.90 0.32 -8.24
N GLY A 186 19.53 -0.82 -8.01
CA GLY A 186 20.96 -0.88 -7.71
C GLY A 186 21.31 -0.24 -6.36
N PRO A 187 22.58 0.17 -6.18
CA PRO A 187 23.09 0.69 -4.90
C PRO A 187 22.53 2.07 -4.53
N SER A 188 21.77 2.72 -5.42
CA SER A 188 21.15 4.02 -5.13
C SER A 188 20.15 3.94 -3.97
N VAL A 189 19.48 2.81 -3.77
CA VAL A 189 18.47 2.61 -2.71
C VAL A 189 19.05 2.90 -1.33
N ALA A 190 20.21 2.33 -1.01
CA ALA A 190 20.86 2.55 0.29
C ALA A 190 21.33 4.00 0.47
N ARG A 191 21.88 4.61 -0.60
CA ARG A 191 22.29 6.02 -0.60
C ARG A 191 21.11 6.96 -0.38
N ASP A 192 19.97 6.69 -1.05
CA ASP A 192 18.80 7.54 -0.99
C ASP A 192 18.07 7.37 0.36
N LEU A 193 18.12 6.17 0.96
CA LEU A 193 17.69 5.98 2.35
C LEU A 193 18.55 6.80 3.31
N GLY A 194 19.89 6.78 3.16
CA GLY A 194 20.80 7.62 3.95
C GLY A 194 20.45 9.10 3.87
N LYS A 195 20.25 9.63 2.66
CA LYS A 195 19.84 11.03 2.46
C LYS A 195 18.50 11.37 3.15
N ALA A 196 17.53 10.48 3.10
CA ALA A 196 16.24 10.68 3.75
C ALA A 196 16.37 10.71 5.29
N ILE A 197 17.21 9.83 5.86
CA ILE A 197 17.52 9.82 7.29
C ILE A 197 18.26 11.09 7.69
N ASP A 198 19.32 11.46 6.98
CA ASP A 198 20.09 12.69 7.24
C ASP A 198 19.18 13.92 7.22
N ARG A 199 18.26 13.99 6.27
CA ARG A 199 17.29 15.09 6.17
C ARG A 199 16.39 15.18 7.40
N LEU A 200 15.87 14.06 7.91
CA LEU A 200 15.06 14.03 9.13
C LEU A 200 15.85 14.45 10.37
N GLN A 201 17.14 14.10 10.42
CA GLN A 201 18.01 14.40 11.56
C GLN A 201 18.56 15.81 11.57
N THR A 202 18.86 16.38 10.39
CA THR A 202 19.61 17.63 10.28
C THR A 202 18.77 18.85 9.94
N ARG A 203 17.63 18.67 9.26
CA ARG A 203 16.77 19.78 8.88
C ARG A 203 15.88 20.20 10.05
N THR A 204 16.15 21.35 10.63
CA THR A 204 15.42 21.91 11.78
C THR A 204 13.92 21.94 11.54
N GLY A 205 13.12 21.37 12.47
CA GLY A 205 11.66 21.35 12.45
C GLY A 205 11.05 20.44 11.36
N TRP A 206 11.88 19.69 10.61
CA TRP A 206 11.36 18.86 9.53
C TRP A 206 10.63 17.63 10.03
N LEU A 207 11.19 16.94 11.02
CA LEU A 207 10.55 15.75 11.61
C LEU A 207 9.19 16.12 12.22
N GLU A 208 9.11 17.20 13.00
CA GLU A 208 7.87 17.67 13.60
C GLU A 208 6.82 17.98 12.54
N ARG A 209 7.22 18.65 11.46
CA ARG A 209 6.32 18.92 10.32
C ARG A 209 5.84 17.66 9.65
N CYS A 210 6.71 16.65 9.45
CA CYS A 210 6.35 15.38 8.87
C CYS A 210 5.36 14.59 9.73
N MET A 211 5.47 14.67 11.06
CA MET A 211 4.59 13.98 12.00
C MET A 211 3.22 14.65 12.15
N GLN A 212 3.07 15.90 11.72
CA GLN A 212 1.81 16.65 11.74
C GLN A 212 1.04 16.54 10.41
N ALA A 213 1.69 16.07 9.34
CA ALA A 213 1.13 15.97 8.01
C ALA A 213 0.47 14.59 7.77
#